data_a00ac551240a820fafc15fac64d66474
#
_entry.id   a00ac551240a820fafc15fac64d66474
#
_cell.length_a   1.000
_cell.length_b   1.000
_cell.length_c   1.000
_cell.angle_alpha   90.00
_cell.angle_beta   90.00
_cell.angle_gamma   90.00
#
_symmetry.space_group_name_H-M   'P 1'
#
loop_
_entity.id
_entity.type
_entity.pdbx_description
1 polymer ?
#
loop_
_entity_poly.entity_id
_entity_poly.type
_entity_poly.pdbx_seq_one_letter_code
_entity_poly.pdbx_strand_id
1 'polypeptide(L)'
;MDFVLGLPKSRKGRDSIFVVVDMFSKMSHFISCHKTNDATHIADLFFREIVWLYGIPRSIVSDRDVKFLSYFWKVLWGKLGTKLLFLTTCHSQTDGQTEIVNRTLSILLCTIIQKNLKNWEDCLPFIEFAYNRSVHSTTNFLPFENVCSFNPLTPLNLLPLSVNEMTSLDGQKKAEMVKKLHESIQQHIKKKNEQYATKANKGR
;
A
#
# COMPACT_ATOMS: atom_id res chain seq x y z
N MET A 1 5.94 9.32 -1.27
CA MET A 1 4.65 9.16 -1.99
C MET A 1 4.94 9.06 -3.47
N ASP A 2 4.14 8.27 -4.19
CA ASP A 2 4.34 7.98 -5.60
C ASP A 2 3.05 7.43 -6.25
N PHE A 3 3.02 7.26 -7.57
CA PHE A 3 1.89 6.68 -8.29
C PHE A 3 2.28 5.40 -9.02
N VAL A 4 1.45 4.38 -8.89
CA VAL A 4 1.48 3.22 -9.79
C VAL A 4 0.54 3.50 -10.95
N LEU A 5 1.12 3.65 -12.14
CA LEU A 5 0.44 3.97 -13.39
C LEU A 5 0.35 2.75 -14.31
N GLY A 6 -0.46 2.85 -15.35
CA GLY A 6 -0.55 1.80 -16.37
C GLY A 6 -1.46 0.62 -16.01
N LEU A 7 -2.27 0.76 -14.98
CA LEU A 7 -3.26 -0.26 -14.62
C LEU A 7 -4.45 -0.21 -15.60
N PRO A 8 -5.05 -1.36 -15.89
CA PRO A 8 -6.30 -1.41 -16.67
C PRO A 8 -7.41 -0.73 -15.86
N LYS A 9 -8.36 -0.09 -16.54
CA LYS A 9 -9.51 0.52 -15.88
C LYS A 9 -10.26 -0.50 -15.04
N SER A 10 -10.41 -0.19 -13.75
CA SER A 10 -11.22 -0.99 -12.83
C SER A 10 -12.71 -0.94 -13.19
N ARG A 11 -13.54 -1.74 -12.54
CA ARG A 11 -15.00 -1.65 -12.67
C ARG A 11 -15.55 -0.29 -12.31
N LYS A 12 -14.91 0.43 -11.38
CA LYS A 12 -15.26 1.79 -10.96
C LYS A 12 -14.57 2.88 -11.80
N GLY A 13 -13.87 2.49 -12.86
CA GLY A 13 -13.21 3.38 -13.80
C GLY A 13 -11.81 3.86 -13.40
N ARG A 14 -11.29 3.48 -12.22
CA ARG A 14 -9.96 3.85 -11.75
C ARG A 14 -8.88 3.15 -12.59
N ASP A 15 -7.74 3.81 -12.77
CA ASP A 15 -6.63 3.34 -13.62
C ASP A 15 -5.24 3.58 -13.02
N SER A 16 -5.19 4.02 -11.76
CA SER A 16 -3.96 4.34 -11.05
C SER A 16 -4.11 4.10 -9.55
N ILE A 17 -2.98 3.91 -8.86
CA ILE A 17 -2.93 3.82 -7.40
C ILE A 17 -2.00 4.90 -6.88
N PHE A 18 -2.49 5.71 -5.95
CA PHE A 18 -1.69 6.63 -5.15
C PHE A 18 -1.13 5.87 -3.95
N VAL A 19 0.19 5.76 -3.88
CA VAL A 19 0.91 5.01 -2.84
C VAL A 19 1.51 5.98 -1.84
N VAL A 20 1.16 5.80 -0.58
CA VAL A 20 1.71 6.55 0.54
C VAL A 20 2.39 5.59 1.50
N VAL A 21 3.63 5.87 1.88
CA VAL A 21 4.39 5.06 2.82
C VAL A 21 4.89 5.96 3.95
N ASP A 22 4.59 5.59 5.18
CA ASP A 22 5.24 6.22 6.33
C ASP A 22 6.68 5.73 6.46
N MET A 23 7.62 6.67 6.46
CA MET A 23 9.05 6.35 6.44
C MET A 23 9.54 5.69 7.72
N PHE A 24 8.86 5.95 8.83
CA PHE A 24 9.25 5.42 10.14
C PHE A 24 8.66 4.01 10.36
N SER A 25 7.35 3.89 10.35
CA SER A 25 6.64 2.63 10.63
C SER A 25 6.65 1.65 9.47
N LYS A 26 6.90 2.14 8.23
CA LYS A 26 6.73 1.40 6.97
C LYS A 26 5.27 1.08 6.63
N MET A 27 4.32 1.67 7.36
CA MET A 27 2.91 1.57 7.06
C MET A 27 2.64 2.11 5.66
N SER A 28 1.97 1.34 4.84
CA SER A 28 1.71 1.66 3.43
C SER A 28 0.22 1.72 3.16
N HIS A 29 -0.21 2.72 2.39
CA HIS A 29 -1.59 2.91 1.95
C HIS A 29 -1.67 2.89 0.43
N PHE A 30 -2.63 2.15 -0.09
CA PHE A 30 -2.85 1.95 -1.53
C PHE A 30 -4.21 2.51 -1.93
N ILE A 31 -4.22 3.74 -2.40
CA ILE A 31 -5.44 4.51 -2.66
C ILE A 31 -5.74 4.52 -4.15
N SER A 32 -6.86 3.92 -4.57
CA SER A 32 -7.26 3.94 -5.97
C SER A 32 -7.64 5.36 -6.43
N CYS A 33 -7.14 5.75 -7.59
CA CYS A 33 -7.38 7.08 -8.16
C CYS A 33 -7.44 7.02 -9.70
N HIS A 34 -7.75 8.15 -10.32
CA HIS A 34 -7.62 8.31 -11.77
C HIS A 34 -6.27 8.95 -12.11
N LYS A 35 -5.65 8.49 -13.17
CA LYS A 35 -4.44 9.12 -13.72
C LYS A 35 -4.64 10.62 -13.99
N THR A 36 -5.85 11.00 -14.38
CA THR A 36 -6.21 12.38 -14.72
C THR A 36 -6.61 13.24 -13.52
N ASN A 37 -6.64 12.68 -12.30
CA ASN A 37 -6.89 13.49 -11.10
C ASN A 37 -5.87 14.63 -10.98
N ASP A 38 -6.36 15.82 -10.64
CA ASP A 38 -5.53 16.98 -10.39
C ASP A 38 -4.94 16.99 -8.97
N ALA A 39 -4.13 17.99 -8.66
CA ALA A 39 -3.50 18.11 -7.35
C ALA A 39 -4.51 18.33 -6.21
N THR A 40 -5.64 18.97 -6.49
CA THR A 40 -6.70 19.21 -5.50
C THR A 40 -7.33 17.91 -5.09
N HIS A 41 -7.71 17.08 -6.06
CA HIS A 41 -8.31 15.77 -5.77
C HIS A 41 -7.34 14.83 -5.03
N ILE A 42 -6.05 14.85 -5.40
CA ILE A 42 -5.04 14.05 -4.69
C ILE A 42 -4.86 14.55 -3.25
N ALA A 43 -4.94 15.85 -3.00
CA ALA A 43 -4.91 16.39 -1.65
C ALA A 43 -6.12 15.91 -0.83
N ASP A 44 -7.33 15.94 -1.41
CA ASP A 44 -8.55 15.44 -0.75
C ASP A 44 -8.44 13.95 -0.41
N LEU A 45 -7.89 13.14 -1.32
CA LEU A 45 -7.61 11.72 -1.05
C LEU A 45 -6.61 11.57 0.11
N PHE A 46 -5.53 12.36 0.11
CA PHE A 46 -4.54 12.32 1.17
C PHE A 46 -5.09 12.74 2.53
N PHE A 47 -5.94 13.78 2.56
CA PHE A 47 -6.63 14.19 3.79
C PHE A 47 -7.54 13.10 4.32
N ARG A 48 -8.35 12.51 3.46
CA ARG A 48 -9.35 11.50 3.84
C ARG A 48 -8.73 10.19 4.31
N GLU A 49 -7.67 9.73 3.65
CA GLU A 49 -7.11 8.40 3.90
C GLU A 49 -5.90 8.41 4.84
N ILE A 50 -5.17 9.53 4.92
CA ILE A 50 -3.92 9.63 5.67
C ILE A 50 -4.02 10.62 6.82
N VAL A 51 -4.36 11.89 6.53
CA VAL A 51 -4.40 12.93 7.56
C VAL A 51 -5.45 12.63 8.63
N TRP A 52 -6.57 12.05 8.23
CA TRP A 52 -7.62 11.61 9.15
C TRP A 52 -7.10 10.56 10.17
N LEU A 53 -6.21 9.67 9.76
CA LEU A 53 -5.69 8.59 10.59
C LEU A 53 -4.48 9.03 11.46
N TYR A 54 -3.60 9.85 10.89
CA TYR A 54 -2.27 10.12 11.47
C TYR A 54 -2.02 11.60 11.77
N GLY A 55 -2.93 12.49 11.40
CA GLY A 55 -2.72 13.92 11.48
C GLY A 55 -1.87 14.49 10.35
N ILE A 56 -1.54 15.77 10.45
CA ILE A 56 -0.74 16.48 9.44
C ILE A 56 0.73 16.05 9.56
N PRO A 57 1.35 15.56 8.47
CA PRO A 57 2.74 15.12 8.49
C PRO A 57 3.70 16.30 8.64
N ARG A 58 4.81 16.10 9.34
CA ARG A 58 5.89 17.10 9.45
C ARG A 58 6.61 17.32 8.11
N SER A 59 6.75 16.27 7.33
CA SER A 59 7.36 16.32 6.01
C SER A 59 6.73 15.34 5.05
N ILE A 60 6.70 15.71 3.78
CA ILE A 60 6.24 14.88 2.68
C ILE A 60 7.39 14.74 1.69
N VAL A 61 7.76 13.49 1.40
CA VAL A 61 8.72 13.13 0.36
C VAL A 61 7.97 12.58 -0.84
N SER A 62 8.18 13.14 -2.02
CA SER A 62 7.55 12.67 -3.25
C SER A 62 8.51 12.74 -4.44
N ASP A 63 8.17 12.04 -5.49
CA ASP A 63 8.77 12.23 -6.80
C ASP A 63 8.41 13.63 -7.37
N ARG A 64 8.86 13.90 -8.60
CA ARG A 64 8.59 15.15 -9.31
C ARG A 64 7.35 15.07 -10.20
N ASP A 65 6.32 14.32 -9.80
CA ASP A 65 5.05 14.35 -10.52
C ASP A 65 4.48 15.77 -10.55
N VAL A 66 3.89 16.16 -11.66
CA VAL A 66 3.34 17.51 -11.88
C VAL A 66 2.30 17.92 -10.84
N LYS A 67 1.59 16.96 -10.24
CA LYS A 67 0.59 17.18 -9.19
C LYS A 67 1.26 17.70 -7.91
N PHE A 68 2.38 17.07 -7.50
CA PHE A 68 3.15 17.46 -6.32
C PHE A 68 3.97 18.74 -6.52
N LEU A 69 4.35 19.03 -7.77
CA LEU A 69 5.04 20.28 -8.12
C LEU A 69 4.10 21.48 -8.31
N SER A 70 2.79 21.26 -8.32
CA SER A 70 1.79 22.31 -8.54
C SER A 70 1.88 23.41 -7.47
N TYR A 71 1.49 24.61 -7.87
CA TYR A 71 1.41 25.77 -6.95
C TYR A 71 0.42 25.50 -5.81
N PHE A 72 -0.74 24.92 -6.13
CA PHE A 72 -1.75 24.52 -5.15
C PHE A 72 -1.14 23.63 -4.06
N TRP A 73 -0.45 22.57 -4.44
CA TRP A 73 0.15 21.60 -3.51
C TRP A 73 1.19 22.27 -2.58
N LYS A 74 2.05 23.10 -3.15
CA LYS A 74 3.08 23.83 -2.39
C LYS A 74 2.49 24.82 -1.38
N VAL A 75 1.47 25.58 -1.79
CA VAL A 75 0.81 26.57 -0.92
C VAL A 75 0.04 25.86 0.19
N LEU A 76 -0.73 24.82 -0.14
CA LEU A 76 -1.51 24.06 0.85
C LEU A 76 -0.63 23.53 1.97
N TRP A 77 0.37 22.73 1.62
CA TRP A 77 1.24 22.11 2.61
C TRP A 77 2.15 23.10 3.32
N GLY A 78 2.60 24.13 2.64
CA GLY A 78 3.34 25.23 3.26
C GLY A 78 2.52 25.97 4.32
N LYS A 79 1.23 26.23 4.07
CA LYS A 79 0.32 26.83 5.06
C LYS A 79 0.03 25.93 6.24
N LEU A 80 0.05 24.62 6.03
CA LEU A 80 -0.12 23.61 7.09
C LEU A 80 1.19 23.32 7.87
N GLY A 81 2.30 23.99 7.51
CA GLY A 81 3.58 23.80 8.18
C GLY A 81 4.33 22.51 7.80
N THR A 82 3.90 21.84 6.74
CA THR A 82 4.54 20.62 6.25
C THR A 82 5.70 20.95 5.31
N LYS A 83 6.86 20.36 5.54
CA LYS A 83 8.03 20.49 4.69
C LYS A 83 7.93 19.55 3.48
N LEU A 84 7.94 20.10 2.27
CA LEU A 84 7.97 19.33 1.03
C LEU A 84 9.41 19.03 0.61
N LEU A 85 9.70 17.77 0.33
CA LEU A 85 10.98 17.26 -0.13
C LEU A 85 10.77 16.51 -1.45
N PHE A 86 11.43 16.98 -2.51
CA PHE A 86 11.34 16.36 -3.83
C PHE A 86 12.58 15.52 -4.08
N LEU A 87 12.35 14.28 -4.50
CA LEU A 87 13.43 13.35 -4.83
C LEU A 87 14.22 13.86 -6.04
N THR A 88 15.53 13.80 -5.92
CA THR A 88 16.46 14.04 -7.03
C THR A 88 17.17 12.74 -7.35
N THR A 89 17.58 12.57 -8.59
CA THR A 89 18.30 11.38 -9.09
C THR A 89 19.57 11.03 -8.31
N CYS A 90 20.08 11.96 -7.49
CA CYS A 90 21.31 11.80 -6.71
C CYS A 90 21.12 11.19 -5.29
N HIS A 91 19.89 11.04 -4.80
CA HIS A 91 19.61 10.54 -3.45
C HIS A 91 18.80 9.23 -3.47
N SER A 92 19.41 8.15 -3.94
CA SER A 92 18.79 6.83 -4.10
C SER A 92 18.33 6.17 -2.79
N GLN A 93 18.86 6.58 -1.63
CA GLN A 93 18.49 5.94 -0.35
C GLN A 93 17.08 6.28 0.13
N THR A 94 16.56 7.45 -0.20
CA THR A 94 15.20 7.89 0.21
C THR A 94 14.14 7.38 -0.78
N ASP A 95 14.52 7.19 -2.04
CA ASP A 95 13.66 6.73 -3.14
C ASP A 95 13.41 5.22 -3.10
N GLY A 96 14.40 4.46 -2.65
CA GLY A 96 14.36 2.99 -2.65
C GLY A 96 13.17 2.38 -1.88
N GLN A 97 12.60 3.08 -0.91
CA GLN A 97 11.49 2.53 -0.12
C GLN A 97 10.16 2.52 -0.88
N THR A 98 9.78 3.65 -1.47
CA THR A 98 8.53 3.75 -2.24
C THR A 98 8.63 2.90 -3.51
N GLU A 99 9.80 2.85 -4.15
CA GLU A 99 10.05 1.99 -5.31
C GLU A 99 9.91 0.49 -4.96
N ILE A 100 10.46 0.06 -3.82
CA ILE A 100 10.32 -1.32 -3.34
C ILE A 100 8.85 -1.66 -3.08
N VAL A 101 8.11 -0.74 -2.43
CA VAL A 101 6.67 -0.90 -2.19
C VAL A 101 5.91 -0.99 -3.51
N ASN A 102 6.15 -0.09 -4.45
CA ASN A 102 5.50 -0.08 -5.77
C ASN A 102 5.80 -1.36 -6.56
N ARG A 103 7.04 -1.84 -6.52
CA ARG A 103 7.43 -3.11 -7.16
C ARG A 103 6.71 -4.30 -6.51
N THR A 104 6.68 -4.35 -5.19
CA THR A 104 6.01 -5.42 -4.46
C THR A 104 4.51 -5.39 -4.72
N LEU A 105 3.88 -4.21 -4.67
CA LEU A 105 2.48 -4.01 -5.00
C LEU A 105 2.16 -4.48 -6.44
N SER A 106 2.97 -4.09 -7.41
CA SER A 106 2.77 -4.49 -8.81
C SER A 106 2.83 -6.01 -9.00
N ILE A 107 3.77 -6.67 -8.33
CA ILE A 107 3.89 -8.13 -8.37
C ILE A 107 2.69 -8.80 -7.70
N LEU A 108 2.26 -8.30 -6.53
CA LEU A 108 1.09 -8.82 -5.82
C LEU A 108 -0.17 -8.65 -6.66
N LEU A 109 -0.37 -7.49 -7.27
CA LEU A 109 -1.46 -7.23 -8.19
C LEU A 109 -1.43 -8.21 -9.37
N CYS A 110 -0.31 -8.37 -10.05
CA CYS A 110 -0.16 -9.31 -11.17
C CYS A 110 -0.49 -10.75 -10.75
N THR A 111 -0.06 -11.18 -9.56
CA THR A 111 -0.30 -12.54 -9.04
C THR A 111 -1.78 -12.78 -8.75
N ILE A 112 -2.47 -11.77 -8.24
CA ILE A 112 -3.86 -11.87 -7.78
C ILE A 112 -4.86 -11.71 -8.92
N ILE A 113 -4.55 -10.83 -9.87
CA ILE A 113 -5.49 -10.40 -10.92
C ILE A 113 -5.55 -11.41 -12.09
N GLN A 114 -4.81 -12.52 -12.05
CA GLN A 114 -4.58 -13.50 -13.14
C GLN A 114 -5.78 -13.78 -14.07
N LYS A 115 -7.02 -13.67 -13.59
CA LYS A 115 -8.23 -13.98 -14.38
C LYS A 115 -9.15 -12.79 -14.64
N ASN A 116 -9.05 -11.70 -13.89
CA ASN A 116 -9.97 -10.57 -14.06
C ASN A 116 -9.29 -9.23 -13.73
N LEU A 117 -8.61 -8.70 -14.74
CA LEU A 117 -7.85 -7.44 -14.68
C LEU A 117 -8.67 -6.22 -14.21
N LYS A 118 -10.01 -6.29 -14.20
CA LYS A 118 -10.87 -5.16 -13.79
C LYS A 118 -11.19 -5.12 -12.30
N ASN A 119 -10.81 -6.16 -11.54
CA ASN A 119 -11.15 -6.29 -10.11
C ASN A 119 -10.00 -5.87 -9.17
N TRP A 120 -8.91 -5.32 -9.70
CA TRP A 120 -7.75 -4.98 -8.89
C TRP A 120 -8.09 -4.02 -7.74
N GLU A 121 -9.01 -3.09 -7.96
CA GLU A 121 -9.43 -2.11 -6.96
C GLU A 121 -10.08 -2.78 -5.73
N ASP A 122 -10.90 -3.81 -5.96
CA ASP A 122 -11.56 -4.55 -4.88
C ASP A 122 -10.57 -5.41 -4.06
N CYS A 123 -9.39 -5.69 -4.62
CA CYS A 123 -8.33 -6.44 -3.96
C CYS A 123 -7.38 -5.55 -3.12
N LEU A 124 -7.34 -4.23 -3.38
CA LEU A 124 -6.40 -3.32 -2.72
C LEU A 124 -6.47 -3.36 -1.19
N PRO A 125 -7.64 -3.34 -0.53
CA PRO A 125 -7.71 -3.37 0.93
C PRO A 125 -7.09 -4.65 1.52
N PHE A 126 -7.25 -5.78 0.84
CA PHE A 126 -6.68 -7.05 1.29
C PHE A 126 -5.16 -7.10 1.08
N ILE A 127 -4.68 -6.52 -0.02
CA ILE A 127 -3.24 -6.40 -0.31
C ILE A 127 -2.59 -5.48 0.71
N GLU A 128 -3.19 -4.32 0.98
CA GLU A 128 -2.74 -3.35 1.97
C GLU A 128 -2.65 -3.97 3.36
N PHE A 129 -3.72 -4.63 3.80
CA PHE A 129 -3.75 -5.32 5.09
C PHE A 129 -2.65 -6.39 5.20
N ALA A 130 -2.52 -7.24 4.18
CA ALA A 130 -1.51 -8.32 4.19
C ALA A 130 -0.09 -7.77 4.11
N TYR A 131 0.14 -6.69 3.35
CA TYR A 131 1.43 -5.99 3.27
C TYR A 131 1.82 -5.43 4.64
N ASN A 132 0.93 -4.66 5.26
CA ASN A 132 1.17 -4.01 6.55
C ASN A 132 1.29 -5.00 7.72
N ARG A 133 0.83 -6.23 7.52
CA ARG A 133 0.97 -7.34 8.47
C ARG A 133 2.15 -8.27 8.15
N SER A 134 3.00 -7.91 7.27
CA SER A 134 4.21 -8.68 6.96
C SER A 134 5.44 -8.02 7.55
N VAL A 135 6.38 -8.83 8.07
CA VAL A 135 7.63 -8.32 8.63
C VAL A 135 8.39 -7.55 7.56
N HIS A 136 8.69 -6.30 7.86
CA HIS A 136 9.47 -5.47 6.96
C HIS A 136 10.97 -5.72 7.17
N SER A 137 11.70 -6.03 6.09
CA SER A 137 13.11 -6.44 6.15
C SER A 137 14.06 -5.41 6.77
N THR A 138 13.70 -4.12 6.74
CA THR A 138 14.55 -3.04 7.30
C THR A 138 14.30 -2.82 8.80
N THR A 139 13.07 -2.99 9.26
CA THR A 139 12.70 -2.74 10.66
C THR A 139 12.67 -4.01 11.51
N ASN A 140 12.54 -5.18 10.88
CA ASN A 140 12.27 -6.49 11.48
C ASN A 140 10.95 -6.53 12.30
N PHE A 141 10.09 -5.52 12.15
CA PHE A 141 8.78 -5.42 12.77
C PHE A 141 7.68 -5.33 11.72
N LEU A 142 6.46 -5.62 12.15
CA LEU A 142 5.28 -5.41 11.33
C LEU A 142 4.93 -3.92 11.33
N PRO A 143 4.56 -3.32 10.19
CA PRO A 143 4.06 -1.95 10.16
C PRO A 143 2.92 -1.69 11.14
N PHE A 144 1.97 -2.62 11.30
CA PHE A 144 0.91 -2.51 12.30
C PHE A 144 1.42 -2.45 13.73
N GLU A 145 2.43 -3.24 14.09
CA GLU A 145 3.03 -3.19 15.44
C GLU A 145 3.68 -1.83 15.71
N ASN A 146 4.35 -1.27 14.70
CA ASN A 146 4.99 0.03 14.82
C ASN A 146 4.00 1.19 14.99
N VAL A 147 2.79 1.08 14.45
CA VAL A 147 1.76 2.14 14.51
C VAL A 147 0.78 1.90 15.65
N CYS A 148 0.27 0.69 15.78
CA CYS A 148 -0.84 0.36 16.66
C CYS A 148 -0.42 -0.36 17.93
N SER A 149 0.88 -0.73 18.07
CA SER A 149 1.43 -1.51 19.20
C SER A 149 0.80 -2.90 19.38
N PHE A 150 0.03 -3.37 18.41
CA PHE A 150 -0.54 -4.72 18.39
C PHE A 150 -0.58 -5.28 16.96
N ASN A 151 -0.66 -6.61 16.89
CA ASN A 151 -0.76 -7.31 15.61
C ASN A 151 -2.22 -7.70 15.37
N PRO A 152 -2.91 -7.10 14.37
CA PRO A 152 -4.31 -7.43 14.10
C PRO A 152 -4.47 -8.90 13.70
N LEU A 153 -5.56 -9.51 14.12
CA LEU A 153 -5.91 -10.88 13.71
C LEU A 153 -6.08 -10.97 12.19
N THR A 154 -5.67 -12.09 11.62
CA THR A 154 -5.87 -12.34 10.19
C THR A 154 -7.12 -13.16 9.97
N PRO A 155 -7.64 -13.19 8.74
CA PRO A 155 -8.64 -14.18 8.34
C PRO A 155 -8.19 -15.63 8.56
N LEU A 156 -6.88 -15.88 8.66
CA LEU A 156 -6.31 -17.20 8.94
C LEU A 156 -6.42 -17.62 10.41
N ASN A 157 -6.58 -16.65 11.32
CA ASN A 157 -6.72 -16.87 12.75
C ASN A 157 -8.18 -17.04 13.18
N LEU A 158 -9.14 -16.88 12.26
CA LEU A 158 -10.54 -17.07 12.55
C LEU A 158 -10.82 -18.57 12.73
N LEU A 159 -11.44 -18.91 13.87
CA LEU A 159 -11.94 -20.25 14.12
C LEU A 159 -13.08 -20.56 13.14
N PRO A 160 -13.18 -21.82 12.67
CA PRO A 160 -14.34 -22.22 11.88
C PRO A 160 -15.62 -22.04 12.71
N LEU A 161 -16.62 -21.39 12.11
CA LEU A 161 -17.95 -21.29 12.72
C LEU A 161 -18.53 -22.70 12.94
N SER A 162 -19.27 -22.89 14.03
CA SER A 162 -19.95 -24.15 14.30
C SER A 162 -20.97 -24.45 13.19
N VAL A 163 -21.13 -25.74 12.87
CA VAL A 163 -21.91 -26.21 11.73
C VAL A 163 -23.41 -25.82 11.77
N ASN A 164 -23.89 -25.32 12.92
CA ASN A 164 -25.29 -25.00 13.16
C ASN A 164 -25.68 -23.53 12.89
N GLU A 165 -24.76 -22.67 12.46
CA GLU A 165 -25.10 -21.29 12.11
C GLU A 165 -25.46 -21.21 10.62
N MET A 166 -26.59 -20.59 10.31
CA MET A 166 -27.05 -20.34 8.94
C MET A 166 -25.96 -19.61 8.14
N THR A 167 -25.27 -20.35 7.30
CA THR A 167 -24.14 -19.84 6.52
C THR A 167 -24.64 -19.29 5.20
N SER A 168 -24.39 -18.00 4.96
CA SER A 168 -24.56 -17.42 3.63
C SER A 168 -23.52 -18.02 2.68
N LEU A 169 -23.95 -18.66 1.61
CA LEU A 169 -23.07 -19.26 0.59
C LEU A 169 -22.13 -18.22 -0.03
N ASP A 170 -22.59 -16.99 -0.22
CA ASP A 170 -21.81 -15.87 -0.75
C ASP A 170 -20.81 -15.35 0.28
N GLY A 171 -21.16 -15.32 1.56
CA GLY A 171 -20.26 -14.99 2.66
C GLY A 171 -19.11 -15.99 2.77
N GLN A 172 -19.39 -17.29 2.67
CA GLN A 172 -18.37 -18.34 2.67
C GLN A 172 -17.41 -18.20 1.50
N LYS A 173 -17.94 -18.06 0.27
CA LYS A 173 -17.11 -17.86 -0.93
C LYS A 173 -16.21 -16.63 -0.81
N LYS A 174 -16.73 -15.53 -0.26
CA LYS A 174 -15.96 -14.30 -0.02
C LYS A 174 -14.86 -14.54 1.00
N ALA A 175 -15.17 -15.20 2.13
CA ALA A 175 -14.19 -15.53 3.17
C ALA A 175 -13.07 -16.42 2.65
N GLU A 176 -13.41 -17.47 1.90
CA GLU A 176 -12.42 -18.34 1.25
C GLU A 176 -11.53 -17.61 0.25
N MET A 177 -12.12 -16.70 -0.54
CA MET A 177 -11.36 -15.88 -1.48
C MET A 177 -10.36 -15.00 -0.73
N VAL A 178 -10.80 -14.31 0.35
CA VAL A 178 -9.94 -13.45 1.17
C VAL A 178 -8.83 -14.26 1.82
N LYS A 179 -9.15 -15.46 2.36
CA LYS A 179 -8.16 -16.36 2.97
C LYS A 179 -7.08 -16.79 1.97
N LYS A 180 -7.48 -17.30 0.79
CA LYS A 180 -6.55 -17.71 -0.27
C LYS A 180 -5.68 -16.55 -0.76
N LEU A 181 -6.27 -15.37 -0.89
CA LEU A 181 -5.58 -14.15 -1.27
C LEU A 181 -4.50 -13.81 -0.24
N HIS A 182 -4.86 -13.82 1.04
CA HIS A 182 -3.96 -13.51 2.14
C HIS A 182 -2.78 -14.50 2.22
N GLU A 183 -3.05 -15.80 2.11
CA GLU A 183 -2.03 -16.85 2.04
C GLU A 183 -1.03 -16.61 0.89
N SER A 184 -1.56 -16.34 -0.32
CA SER A 184 -0.74 -16.07 -1.50
C SER A 184 0.17 -14.85 -1.31
N ILE A 185 -0.36 -13.77 -0.76
CA ILE A 185 0.40 -12.53 -0.50
C ILE A 185 1.52 -12.79 0.51
N GLN A 186 1.20 -13.43 1.64
CA GLN A 186 2.20 -13.74 2.68
C GLN A 186 3.33 -14.62 2.15
N GLN A 187 3.02 -15.66 1.39
CA GLN A 187 4.03 -16.53 0.77
C GLN A 187 4.93 -15.75 -0.17
N HIS A 188 4.35 -14.86 -0.98
CA HIS A 188 5.11 -14.04 -1.92
C HIS A 188 6.06 -13.05 -1.21
N ILE A 189 5.56 -12.36 -0.18
CA ILE A 189 6.37 -11.42 0.60
C ILE A 189 7.51 -12.16 1.32
N LYS A 190 7.21 -13.31 1.95
CA LYS A 190 8.22 -14.14 2.61
C LYS A 190 9.34 -14.55 1.64
N LYS A 191 8.96 -15.07 0.46
CA LYS A 191 9.92 -15.45 -0.59
C LYS A 191 10.79 -14.28 -1.03
N LYS A 192 10.23 -13.08 -1.16
CA LYS A 192 10.98 -11.88 -1.52
C LYS A 192 11.94 -11.44 -0.42
N ASN A 193 11.50 -11.42 0.82
CA ASN A 193 12.37 -11.09 1.96
C ASN A 193 13.57 -12.05 2.05
N GLU A 194 13.35 -13.35 1.84
CA GLU A 194 14.42 -14.36 1.80
C GLU A 194 15.40 -14.09 0.64
N GLN A 195 14.90 -13.72 -0.56
CA GLN A 195 15.76 -13.35 -1.70
C GLN A 195 16.61 -12.10 -1.43
N TYR A 196 16.05 -11.08 -0.75
CA TYR A 196 16.80 -9.89 -0.36
C TYR A 196 17.85 -10.20 0.70
N ALA A 197 17.51 -10.99 1.71
CA ALA A 197 18.46 -11.42 2.75
C ALA A 197 19.63 -12.21 2.15
N THR A 198 19.39 -13.15 1.23
CA THR A 198 20.44 -13.92 0.56
C THR A 198 21.33 -13.07 -0.33
N LYS A 199 20.78 -12.06 -1.03
CA LYS A 199 21.58 -11.12 -1.83
C LYS A 199 22.45 -10.21 -0.96
N ALA A 200 21.92 -9.72 0.16
CA ALA A 200 22.69 -8.89 1.10
C ALA A 200 23.84 -9.65 1.75
N ASN A 201 23.65 -10.95 2.02
CA ASN A 201 24.71 -11.80 2.60
C ASN A 201 25.77 -12.25 1.57
N LYS A 202 25.47 -12.24 0.27
CA LYS A 202 26.43 -12.55 -0.80
C LYS A 202 27.33 -11.37 -1.20
N GLY A 203 26.97 -10.16 -0.79
CA GLY A 203 27.74 -8.93 -1.04
C GLY A 203 28.67 -8.52 0.11
N ARG A 204 28.76 -9.36 1.14
CA ARG A 204 29.76 -9.26 2.21
C ARG A 204 30.79 -10.36 2.05
#